data_a455e3ca9dfc52b0a99619916ebd3bfd
#
_entry.id   a455e3ca9dfc52b0a99619916ebd3bfd
#
_cell.length_a   1.000
_cell.length_b   1.000
_cell.length_c   1.000
_cell.angle_alpha   90.00
_cell.angle_beta   90.00
_cell.angle_gamma   90.00
#
_symmetry.space_group_name_H-M   'P 1'
#
loop_
_entity.id
_entity.type
_entity.pdbx_description
1 polymer ?
#
loop_
_entity_poly.entity_id
_entity_poly.type
_entity_poly.pdbx_seq_one_letter_code
_entity_poly.pdbx_strand_id
1 'polypeptide(L)'
;MTETYFDGATAQPVHPAARDAYAAALSEGWAGPGRLYTLGRRSRMLLEAARQSAAASLGVSADEVTFTSSGTQAVHAGVLGVIAARSEPGPLVHSAVEHSSVLHAAQWHAARGGAVEVVPVDRLGRVDADPLAAVSGGDDASVLVVQSANHEVGTRQPVAAVAANAGGVPLVVDAAASLPWEPVPEGWSVLAASARKWGGLAGAGILVVRSGVRWRNPFPGEDSSIREAIGEVDVPAAVAAAASLRAVVAEREALSARMRGLTAMIREHIAAVIPEVELPGDPEDRLPHIVTFSCLGVDGEVLLTELNRAGFAVSSGSACASTRLRPSHVLQAMGVLSHGNVRVSLHRESTEAEVERFLEVLPGIVESIRRLAR
;
A
#
# COMPACT_ATOMS: atom_id res chain seq x y z
N MET A 1 -28.52 6.37 11.05
CA MET A 1 -27.28 7.13 11.16
C MET A 1 -26.44 6.77 9.95
N THR A 2 -25.84 7.74 9.29
CA THR A 2 -24.89 7.47 8.21
C THR A 2 -23.63 6.85 8.81
N GLU A 3 -23.17 5.72 8.24
CA GLU A 3 -21.94 5.05 8.66
C GLU A 3 -20.71 5.94 8.40
N THR A 4 -19.85 6.08 9.39
CA THR A 4 -18.57 6.81 9.26
C THR A 4 -17.48 5.83 8.81
N TYR A 5 -16.86 6.12 7.66
CA TYR A 5 -15.85 5.27 7.07
C TYR A 5 -14.44 5.70 7.51
N PHE A 6 -13.78 4.86 8.30
CA PHE A 6 -12.42 5.06 8.81
C PHE A 6 -11.47 3.91 8.41
N ASP A 7 -11.65 3.39 7.19
CA ASP A 7 -10.75 2.38 6.60
C ASP A 7 -10.10 2.86 5.28
N GLY A 8 -9.73 4.14 5.23
CA GLY A 8 -9.08 4.79 4.09
C GLY A 8 -7.76 4.15 3.66
N ALA A 9 -7.05 3.46 4.56
CA ALA A 9 -5.85 2.69 4.22
C ALA A 9 -6.16 1.41 3.42
N THR A 10 -7.38 0.88 3.48
CA THR A 10 -7.82 -0.22 2.60
C THR A 10 -8.25 0.30 1.24
N ALA A 11 -9.10 1.32 1.20
CA ALA A 11 -9.51 1.99 -0.03
C ALA A 11 -9.94 3.42 0.26
N GLN A 12 -9.56 4.37 -0.58
CA GLN A 12 -10.09 5.73 -0.52
C GLN A 12 -11.43 5.79 -1.27
N PRO A 13 -12.38 6.63 -0.85
CA PRO A 13 -13.54 6.97 -1.66
C PRO A 13 -13.11 7.43 -3.05
N VAL A 14 -13.89 7.07 -4.07
CA VAL A 14 -13.55 7.40 -5.45
C VAL A 14 -13.44 8.92 -5.62
N HIS A 15 -12.30 9.38 -6.08
CA HIS A 15 -12.04 10.79 -6.31
C HIS A 15 -12.92 11.32 -7.45
N PRO A 16 -13.52 12.53 -7.35
CA PRO A 16 -14.33 13.10 -8.44
C PRO A 16 -13.62 13.10 -9.80
N ALA A 17 -12.33 13.47 -9.83
CA ALA A 17 -11.53 13.42 -11.05
C ALA A 17 -11.42 12.00 -11.66
N ALA A 18 -11.38 10.94 -10.82
CA ALA A 18 -11.38 9.56 -11.32
C ALA A 18 -12.73 9.21 -11.94
N ARG A 19 -13.82 9.54 -11.26
CA ARG A 19 -15.18 9.26 -11.73
C ARG A 19 -15.47 9.92 -13.07
N ASP A 20 -15.14 11.20 -13.19
CA ASP A 20 -15.39 12.00 -14.39
C ASP A 20 -14.53 11.52 -15.57
N ALA A 21 -13.24 11.25 -15.31
CA ALA A 21 -12.30 10.71 -16.30
C ALA A 21 -12.70 9.30 -16.77
N TYR A 22 -13.16 8.45 -15.87
CA TYR A 22 -13.67 7.10 -16.18
C TYR A 22 -14.90 7.18 -17.08
N ALA A 23 -15.89 7.98 -16.71
CA ALA A 23 -17.11 8.16 -17.48
C ALA A 23 -16.82 8.67 -18.90
N ALA A 24 -15.91 9.63 -19.04
CA ALA A 24 -15.49 10.14 -20.34
C ALA A 24 -14.76 9.08 -21.19
N ALA A 25 -13.88 8.29 -20.57
CA ALA A 25 -13.10 7.28 -21.26
C ALA A 25 -13.91 6.04 -21.70
N LEU A 26 -15.04 5.73 -21.05
CA LEU A 26 -15.88 4.58 -21.41
C LEU A 26 -16.36 4.61 -22.86
N SER A 27 -16.61 5.78 -23.44
CA SER A 27 -17.10 5.91 -24.80
C SER A 27 -16.03 5.64 -25.87
N GLU A 28 -14.75 5.87 -25.57
CA GLU A 28 -13.67 5.82 -26.56
C GLU A 28 -12.54 4.82 -26.21
N GLY A 29 -12.43 4.42 -24.95
CA GLY A 29 -11.37 3.56 -24.42
C GLY A 29 -11.70 2.07 -24.35
N TRP A 30 -12.87 1.63 -24.80
CA TRP A 30 -13.31 0.23 -24.69
C TRP A 30 -12.67 -0.72 -25.72
N ALA A 31 -12.15 -0.18 -26.82
CA ALA A 31 -11.54 -0.99 -27.87
C ALA A 31 -10.09 -1.37 -27.50
N GLY A 32 -9.65 -2.55 -27.92
CA GLY A 32 -8.28 -3.02 -27.66
C GLY A 32 -7.21 -2.06 -28.19
N PRO A 33 -6.34 -1.48 -27.35
CA PRO A 33 -5.38 -0.44 -27.75
C PRO A 33 -4.29 -0.97 -28.71
N GLY A 34 -4.09 -2.30 -28.80
CA GLY A 34 -3.19 -2.95 -29.76
C GLY A 34 -3.70 -2.99 -31.20
N ARG A 35 -4.96 -2.62 -31.47
CA ARG A 35 -5.58 -2.75 -32.77
C ARG A 35 -5.30 -1.55 -33.68
N LEU A 36 -5.20 -1.81 -35.00
CA LEU A 36 -4.81 -0.80 -35.99
C LEU A 36 -6.00 0.05 -36.50
N TYR A 37 -7.24 -0.35 -36.27
CA TYR A 37 -8.40 0.43 -36.66
C TYR A 37 -8.60 1.67 -35.78
N THR A 38 -9.43 2.61 -36.20
CA THR A 38 -9.58 3.94 -35.59
C THR A 38 -9.91 3.88 -34.10
N LEU A 39 -10.82 3.00 -33.67
CA LEU A 39 -11.20 2.88 -32.27
C LEU A 39 -10.02 2.36 -31.41
N GLY A 40 -9.25 1.39 -31.90
CA GLY A 40 -8.05 0.91 -31.22
C GLY A 40 -6.97 2.00 -31.08
N ARG A 41 -6.79 2.83 -32.12
CA ARG A 41 -5.87 3.98 -32.06
C ARG A 41 -6.32 5.01 -31.04
N ARG A 42 -7.63 5.31 -30.93
CA ARG A 42 -8.17 6.22 -29.91
C ARG A 42 -7.93 5.69 -28.50
N SER A 43 -8.23 4.44 -28.27
CA SER A 43 -7.97 3.77 -26.99
C SER A 43 -6.48 3.81 -26.61
N ARG A 44 -5.59 3.57 -27.59
CA ARG A 44 -4.13 3.73 -27.40
C ARG A 44 -3.74 5.15 -27.02
N MET A 45 -4.28 6.16 -27.66
CA MET A 45 -4.00 7.57 -27.33
C MET A 45 -4.41 7.90 -25.90
N LEU A 46 -5.57 7.42 -25.43
CA LEU A 46 -6.02 7.59 -24.06
C LEU A 46 -5.05 6.91 -23.07
N LEU A 47 -4.63 5.68 -23.36
CA LEU A 47 -3.69 4.94 -22.52
C LEU A 47 -2.32 5.64 -22.45
N GLU A 48 -1.79 6.14 -23.57
CA GLU A 48 -0.52 6.87 -23.59
C GLU A 48 -0.64 8.21 -22.84
N ALA A 49 -1.75 8.94 -22.97
CA ALA A 49 -1.99 10.15 -22.18
C ALA A 49 -2.08 9.84 -20.66
N ALA A 50 -2.71 8.72 -20.28
CA ALA A 50 -2.74 8.26 -18.90
C ALA A 50 -1.33 7.94 -18.37
N ARG A 51 -0.48 7.25 -19.18
CA ARG A 51 0.93 6.99 -18.81
C ARG A 51 1.72 8.27 -18.60
N GLN A 52 1.61 9.23 -19.52
CA GLN A 52 2.28 10.53 -19.41
C GLN A 52 1.84 11.27 -18.14
N SER A 53 0.54 11.28 -17.84
CA SER A 53 -0.01 11.93 -16.64
C SER A 53 0.48 11.27 -15.36
N ALA A 54 0.49 9.93 -15.31
CA ALA A 54 1.00 9.18 -14.16
C ALA A 54 2.51 9.39 -13.99
N ALA A 55 3.28 9.31 -15.08
CA ALA A 55 4.72 9.54 -15.10
C ALA A 55 5.08 10.93 -14.57
N ALA A 56 4.40 11.98 -15.03
CA ALA A 56 4.59 13.34 -14.54
C ALA A 56 4.30 13.46 -13.03
N SER A 57 3.26 12.76 -12.53
CA SER A 57 2.92 12.75 -11.12
C SER A 57 3.94 12.00 -10.24
N LEU A 58 4.66 11.05 -10.84
CA LEU A 58 5.66 10.21 -10.15
C LEU A 58 7.10 10.70 -10.35
N GLY A 59 7.34 11.67 -11.23
CA GLY A 59 8.69 12.14 -11.57
C GLY A 59 9.52 11.12 -12.37
N VAL A 60 8.87 10.34 -13.25
CA VAL A 60 9.51 9.28 -14.05
C VAL A 60 9.18 9.44 -15.55
N SER A 61 9.80 8.65 -16.41
CA SER A 61 9.48 8.62 -17.84
C SER A 61 8.22 7.79 -18.13
N ALA A 62 7.44 8.17 -19.15
CA ALA A 62 6.19 7.47 -19.49
C ALA A 62 6.41 6.03 -19.98
N ASP A 63 7.57 5.75 -20.55
CA ASP A 63 7.99 4.40 -20.98
C ASP A 63 8.33 3.47 -19.79
N GLU A 64 8.63 4.02 -18.62
CA GLU A 64 8.84 3.25 -17.39
C GLU A 64 7.51 2.84 -16.72
N VAL A 65 6.38 3.48 -17.08
CA VAL A 65 5.07 3.26 -16.44
C VAL A 65 4.26 2.19 -17.16
N THR A 66 3.76 1.23 -16.40
CA THR A 66 2.82 0.19 -16.85
C THR A 66 1.62 0.14 -15.91
N PHE A 67 0.41 0.17 -16.48
CA PHE A 67 -0.80 -0.10 -15.71
C PHE A 67 -1.03 -1.60 -15.56
N THR A 68 -1.46 -2.01 -14.38
CA THR A 68 -1.78 -3.40 -14.02
C THR A 68 -3.23 -3.47 -13.54
N SER A 69 -3.78 -4.67 -13.38
CA SER A 69 -5.14 -4.87 -12.87
C SER A 69 -5.29 -4.59 -11.36
N SER A 70 -4.18 -4.47 -10.63
CA SER A 70 -4.19 -4.19 -9.19
C SER A 70 -2.79 -3.88 -8.68
N GLY A 71 -2.69 -3.26 -7.48
CA GLY A 71 -1.42 -3.14 -6.77
C GLY A 71 -0.75 -4.49 -6.47
N THR A 72 -1.54 -5.52 -6.16
CA THR A 72 -1.03 -6.88 -5.96
C THR A 72 -0.35 -7.41 -7.22
N GLN A 73 -0.96 -7.25 -8.40
CA GLN A 73 -0.32 -7.64 -9.66
C GLN A 73 0.95 -6.81 -9.93
N ALA A 74 0.93 -5.51 -9.62
CA ALA A 74 2.11 -4.66 -9.76
C ALA A 74 3.28 -5.15 -8.89
N VAL A 75 3.02 -5.50 -7.62
CA VAL A 75 4.03 -6.08 -6.71
C VAL A 75 4.55 -7.41 -7.23
N HIS A 76 3.65 -8.33 -7.60
CA HIS A 76 4.04 -9.64 -8.13
C HIS A 76 4.89 -9.51 -9.40
N ALA A 77 4.45 -8.68 -10.36
CA ALA A 77 5.19 -8.44 -11.59
C ALA A 77 6.55 -7.77 -11.34
N GLY A 78 6.60 -6.80 -10.42
CA GLY A 78 7.83 -6.12 -10.04
C GLY A 78 8.86 -7.06 -9.42
N VAL A 79 8.47 -7.75 -8.37
CA VAL A 79 9.35 -8.65 -7.60
C VAL A 79 9.80 -9.85 -8.44
N LEU A 80 8.83 -10.60 -8.97
CA LEU A 80 9.13 -11.83 -9.69
C LEU A 80 9.77 -11.56 -11.05
N GLY A 81 9.48 -10.40 -11.68
CA GLY A 81 10.06 -10.03 -12.97
C GLY A 81 11.55 -9.67 -12.88
N VAL A 82 11.98 -9.06 -11.76
CA VAL A 82 13.41 -8.82 -11.48
C VAL A 82 14.14 -10.15 -11.28
N ILE A 83 13.57 -11.07 -10.51
CA ILE A 83 14.14 -12.42 -10.29
C ILE A 83 14.22 -13.20 -11.62
N ALA A 84 13.14 -13.20 -12.41
CA ALA A 84 13.06 -13.95 -13.68
C ALA A 84 14.07 -13.46 -14.74
N ALA A 85 14.57 -12.25 -14.60
CA ALA A 85 15.60 -11.69 -15.49
C ALA A 85 17.03 -12.16 -15.17
N ARG A 86 17.24 -12.89 -14.06
CA ARG A 86 18.54 -13.43 -13.66
C ARG A 86 18.73 -14.85 -14.19
N SER A 87 19.94 -15.17 -14.63
CA SER A 87 20.31 -16.53 -15.04
C SER A 87 20.46 -17.47 -13.86
N GLU A 88 21.02 -16.93 -12.76
CA GLU A 88 21.21 -17.62 -11.50
C GLU A 88 20.57 -16.74 -10.40
N PRO A 89 19.32 -17.01 -10.01
CA PRO A 89 18.66 -16.21 -9.02
C PRO A 89 19.17 -16.55 -7.62
N GLY A 90 19.68 -15.52 -6.92
CA GLY A 90 19.93 -15.53 -5.49
C GLY A 90 18.66 -15.27 -4.68
N PRO A 91 18.77 -15.04 -3.36
CA PRO A 91 17.63 -14.84 -2.48
C PRO A 91 16.72 -13.66 -2.86
N LEU A 92 15.43 -13.83 -2.60
CA LEU A 92 14.49 -12.73 -2.44
C LEU A 92 14.58 -12.25 -0.99
N VAL A 93 15.01 -11.02 -0.78
CA VAL A 93 15.12 -10.40 0.54
C VAL A 93 13.95 -9.43 0.73
N HIS A 94 13.19 -9.53 1.83
CA HIS A 94 12.09 -8.61 2.11
C HIS A 94 11.98 -8.27 3.60
N SER A 95 11.37 -7.12 3.93
CA SER A 95 11.15 -6.77 5.33
C SER A 95 10.07 -7.64 5.97
N ALA A 96 10.17 -7.84 7.30
CA ALA A 96 9.20 -8.64 8.06
C ALA A 96 7.79 -8.02 8.11
N VAL A 97 7.65 -6.75 7.74
CA VAL A 97 6.40 -5.97 7.83
C VAL A 97 5.75 -5.67 6.48
N GLU A 98 6.16 -6.38 5.43
CA GLU A 98 5.62 -6.20 4.08
C GLU A 98 4.12 -6.53 3.99
N HIS A 99 3.47 -5.96 2.97
CA HIS A 99 2.10 -6.32 2.64
C HIS A 99 2.01 -7.78 2.16
N SER A 100 0.84 -8.42 2.33
CA SER A 100 0.60 -9.82 1.94
C SER A 100 0.93 -10.12 0.47
N SER A 101 0.85 -9.15 -0.44
CA SER A 101 1.27 -9.33 -1.84
C SER A 101 2.75 -9.68 -1.97
N VAL A 102 3.63 -9.06 -1.17
CA VAL A 102 5.06 -9.40 -1.13
C VAL A 102 5.27 -10.79 -0.52
N LEU A 103 4.59 -11.06 0.61
CA LEU A 103 4.68 -12.37 1.27
C LEU A 103 4.22 -13.51 0.35
N HIS A 104 3.15 -13.31 -0.42
CA HIS A 104 2.70 -14.30 -1.40
C HIS A 104 3.67 -14.48 -2.57
N ALA A 105 4.30 -13.40 -3.05
CA ALA A 105 5.37 -13.49 -4.05
C ALA A 105 6.57 -14.27 -3.54
N ALA A 106 6.97 -14.03 -2.28
CA ALA A 106 8.05 -14.76 -1.60
C ALA A 106 7.70 -16.25 -1.42
N GLN A 107 6.49 -16.57 -0.96
CA GLN A 107 6.00 -17.94 -0.83
C GLN A 107 5.95 -18.66 -2.19
N TRP A 108 5.50 -17.97 -3.24
CA TRP A 108 5.47 -18.53 -4.59
C TRP A 108 6.88 -18.82 -5.11
N HIS A 109 7.86 -17.94 -4.83
CA HIS A 109 9.26 -18.13 -5.17
C HIS A 109 9.86 -19.32 -4.40
N ALA A 110 9.66 -19.38 -3.08
CA ALA A 110 10.11 -20.48 -2.24
C ALA A 110 9.55 -21.85 -2.67
N ALA A 111 8.26 -21.91 -3.02
CA ALA A 111 7.62 -23.14 -3.50
C ALA A 111 8.24 -23.69 -4.82
N ARG A 112 9.07 -22.88 -5.49
CA ARG A 112 9.82 -23.27 -6.71
C ARG A 112 11.31 -23.46 -6.46
N GLY A 113 11.71 -23.58 -5.20
CA GLY A 113 13.09 -23.80 -4.81
C GLY A 113 13.94 -22.53 -4.67
N GLY A 114 13.31 -21.34 -4.77
CA GLY A 114 14.01 -20.07 -4.56
C GLY A 114 14.27 -19.81 -3.09
N ALA A 115 15.40 -19.19 -2.75
CA ALA A 115 15.71 -18.75 -1.39
C ALA A 115 14.96 -17.47 -1.04
N VAL A 116 14.52 -17.37 0.22
CA VAL A 116 13.87 -16.19 0.77
C VAL A 116 14.50 -15.84 2.11
N GLU A 117 14.87 -14.59 2.28
CA GLU A 117 15.43 -14.03 3.51
C GLU A 117 14.54 -12.90 4.03
N VAL A 118 14.32 -12.87 5.35
CA VAL A 118 13.44 -11.89 5.99
C VAL A 118 14.25 -10.95 6.86
N VAL A 119 14.19 -9.67 6.57
CA VAL A 119 14.86 -8.62 7.35
C VAL A 119 13.99 -8.25 8.55
N PRO A 120 14.53 -8.31 9.78
CA PRO A 120 13.80 -7.88 10.97
C PRO A 120 13.58 -6.37 10.97
N VAL A 121 12.67 -5.93 11.85
CA VAL A 121 12.36 -4.52 12.11
C VAL A 121 12.50 -4.20 13.59
N ASP A 122 12.62 -2.92 13.90
CA ASP A 122 12.57 -2.43 15.28
C ASP A 122 11.12 -2.38 15.84
N ARG A 123 10.97 -1.95 17.08
CA ARG A 123 9.65 -1.81 17.72
C ARG A 123 8.76 -0.73 17.09
N LEU A 124 9.33 0.17 16.27
CA LEU A 124 8.57 1.15 15.51
C LEU A 124 8.13 0.62 14.14
N GLY A 125 8.57 -0.59 13.77
CA GLY A 125 8.28 -1.24 12.49
C GLY A 125 9.19 -0.76 11.37
N ARG A 126 10.39 -0.27 11.67
CA ARG A 126 11.36 0.25 10.71
C ARG A 126 12.48 -0.76 10.47
N VAL A 127 12.86 -0.95 9.21
CA VAL A 127 14.07 -1.71 8.83
C VAL A 127 15.32 -0.89 9.11
N ASP A 128 16.46 -1.58 9.30
CA ASP A 128 17.77 -0.93 9.29
C ASP A 128 18.07 -0.29 7.92
N ALA A 129 18.94 0.69 7.91
CA ALA A 129 19.41 1.34 6.68
C ALA A 129 20.24 0.40 5.78
N ASP A 130 20.84 -0.64 6.34
CA ASP A 130 21.56 -1.71 5.63
C ASP A 130 20.89 -3.07 5.86
N PRO A 131 19.72 -3.33 5.25
CA PRO A 131 18.96 -4.54 5.49
C PRO A 131 19.64 -5.80 4.91
N LEU A 132 20.52 -5.66 3.92
CA LEU A 132 21.23 -6.80 3.33
C LEU A 132 22.29 -7.36 4.27
N ALA A 133 22.93 -6.52 5.09
CA ALA A 133 23.88 -6.97 6.10
C ALA A 133 23.20 -7.77 7.24
N ALA A 134 21.89 -7.65 7.39
CA ALA A 134 21.14 -8.35 8.43
C ALA A 134 20.77 -9.81 8.07
N VAL A 135 21.06 -10.25 6.84
CA VAL A 135 20.69 -11.58 6.33
C VAL A 135 21.87 -12.29 5.70
N SER A 136 21.88 -13.63 5.79
CA SER A 136 23.05 -14.46 5.37
C SER A 136 23.29 -14.43 3.85
N GLY A 137 22.27 -14.23 3.05
CA GLY A 137 22.33 -14.22 1.59
C GLY A 137 22.28 -12.81 0.98
N GLY A 138 22.55 -11.76 1.78
CA GLY A 138 22.37 -10.38 1.35
C GLY A 138 23.26 -9.99 0.16
N ASP A 139 24.52 -10.39 0.16
CA ASP A 139 25.49 -10.06 -0.90
C ASP A 139 25.09 -10.66 -2.27
N ASP A 140 24.43 -11.83 -2.26
CA ASP A 140 24.00 -12.56 -3.45
C ASP A 140 22.52 -12.33 -3.79
N ALA A 141 21.84 -11.41 -3.11
CA ALA A 141 20.42 -11.19 -3.28
C ALA A 141 20.05 -10.84 -4.73
N SER A 142 18.97 -11.42 -5.22
CA SER A 142 18.40 -11.10 -6.53
C SER A 142 17.58 -9.82 -6.50
N VAL A 143 16.90 -9.59 -5.41
CA VAL A 143 16.00 -8.46 -5.22
C VAL A 143 15.84 -8.17 -3.73
N LEU A 144 15.81 -6.90 -3.39
CA LEU A 144 15.41 -6.39 -2.08
C LEU A 144 14.04 -5.73 -2.20
N VAL A 145 13.12 -6.07 -1.30
CA VAL A 145 11.76 -5.54 -1.28
C VAL A 145 11.52 -4.83 0.06
N VAL A 146 11.22 -3.54 -0.01
CA VAL A 146 10.88 -2.72 1.16
C VAL A 146 9.72 -1.81 0.80
N GLN A 147 8.64 -1.84 1.57
CA GLN A 147 7.56 -0.87 1.40
C GLN A 147 8.02 0.55 1.76
N SER A 148 7.45 1.58 1.16
CA SER A 148 7.82 2.97 1.49
C SER A 148 7.27 3.43 2.84
N ALA A 149 6.10 2.90 3.23
CA ALA A 149 5.53 3.09 4.56
C ALA A 149 4.59 1.92 4.90
N ASN A 150 4.49 1.61 6.19
CA ASN A 150 3.68 0.48 6.65
C ASN A 150 2.19 0.78 6.54
N HIS A 151 1.46 -0.14 5.98
CA HIS A 151 0.02 -0.04 5.73
C HIS A 151 -0.86 -0.28 6.97
N GLU A 152 -0.29 -0.79 8.07
CA GLU A 152 -1.00 -0.99 9.35
C GLU A 152 -0.69 0.14 10.32
N VAL A 153 0.57 0.37 10.66
CA VAL A 153 0.99 1.33 11.70
C VAL A 153 1.42 2.69 11.15
N GLY A 154 1.57 2.81 9.84
CA GLY A 154 1.92 4.06 9.18
C GLY A 154 3.41 4.41 9.18
N THR A 155 4.27 3.72 9.91
CA THR A 155 5.71 4.01 9.98
C THR A 155 6.35 4.08 8.60
N ARG A 156 7.11 5.14 8.32
CA ARG A 156 7.88 5.30 7.09
C ARG A 156 9.15 4.46 7.11
N GLN A 157 9.53 3.91 5.95
CA GLN A 157 10.77 3.18 5.80
C GLN A 157 11.87 4.08 5.23
N PRO A 158 13.13 3.86 5.59
CA PRO A 158 14.27 4.69 5.17
C PRO A 158 14.73 4.32 3.74
N VAL A 159 13.83 4.37 2.75
CA VAL A 159 14.05 3.85 1.39
C VAL A 159 15.31 4.40 0.74
N ALA A 160 15.57 5.71 0.86
CA ALA A 160 16.77 6.31 0.27
C ALA A 160 18.08 5.78 0.89
N ALA A 161 18.10 5.58 2.22
CA ALA A 161 19.23 5.00 2.91
C ALA A 161 19.42 3.51 2.55
N VAL A 162 18.31 2.75 2.49
CA VAL A 162 18.32 1.36 2.02
C VAL A 162 18.86 1.26 0.60
N ALA A 163 18.42 2.15 -0.30
CA ALA A 163 18.92 2.18 -1.68
C ALA A 163 20.43 2.45 -1.77
N ALA A 164 20.93 3.35 -0.92
CA ALA A 164 22.37 3.69 -0.87
C ALA A 164 23.23 2.48 -0.43
N ASN A 165 22.68 1.61 0.42
CA ASN A 165 23.39 0.42 0.94
C ASN A 165 23.05 -0.87 0.16
N ALA A 166 22.19 -0.81 -0.88
CA ALA A 166 21.78 -2.01 -1.61
C ALA A 166 22.87 -2.65 -2.49
N GLY A 167 24.08 -2.08 -2.60
CA GLY A 167 25.19 -2.72 -3.30
C GLY A 167 24.96 -3.08 -4.78
N GLY A 168 23.98 -2.42 -5.43
CA GLY A 168 23.57 -2.74 -6.81
C GLY A 168 22.48 -3.81 -6.91
N VAL A 169 21.99 -4.35 -5.80
CA VAL A 169 20.78 -5.20 -5.76
C VAL A 169 19.57 -4.34 -6.10
N PRO A 170 18.72 -4.75 -7.05
CA PRO A 170 17.52 -4.00 -7.39
C PRO A 170 16.58 -3.87 -6.19
N LEU A 171 16.20 -2.63 -5.84
CA LEU A 171 15.25 -2.33 -4.79
C LEU A 171 13.83 -2.17 -5.37
N VAL A 172 12.93 -3.06 -4.98
CA VAL A 172 11.49 -2.98 -5.28
C VAL A 172 10.79 -2.31 -4.11
N VAL A 173 10.06 -1.23 -4.40
CA VAL A 173 9.32 -0.47 -3.39
C VAL A 173 7.81 -0.63 -3.58
N ASP A 174 7.12 -1.16 -2.57
CA ASP A 174 5.66 -1.06 -2.48
C ASP A 174 5.30 0.32 -1.91
N ALA A 175 4.86 1.23 -2.79
CA ALA A 175 4.44 2.57 -2.45
C ALA A 175 2.92 2.72 -2.31
N ALA A 176 2.16 1.62 -2.26
CA ALA A 176 0.70 1.68 -2.26
C ALA A 176 0.14 2.48 -1.07
N ALA A 177 0.73 2.36 0.11
CA ALA A 177 0.24 3.07 1.29
C ALA A 177 0.67 4.54 1.33
N SER A 178 1.85 4.88 0.79
CA SER A 178 2.46 6.22 0.92
C SER A 178 2.12 7.16 -0.23
N LEU A 179 2.00 6.65 -1.45
CA LEU A 179 1.94 7.46 -2.66
C LEU A 179 0.91 8.59 -2.65
N PRO A 180 -0.31 8.45 -2.12
CA PRO A 180 -1.24 9.57 -2.03
C PRO A 180 -0.81 10.66 -1.05
N TRP A 181 -0.02 10.33 -0.04
CA TRP A 181 0.26 11.19 1.12
C TRP A 181 1.65 11.80 1.12
N GLU A 182 2.59 11.17 0.42
CA GLU A 182 4.00 11.47 0.44
C GLU A 182 4.57 11.54 -0.98
N PRO A 183 5.63 12.33 -1.22
CA PRO A 183 6.42 12.21 -2.43
C PRO A 183 6.98 10.79 -2.60
N VAL A 184 7.22 10.41 -3.85
CA VAL A 184 7.92 9.14 -4.13
C VAL A 184 9.34 9.21 -3.57
N PRO A 185 9.81 8.22 -2.77
CA PRO A 185 11.18 8.21 -2.27
C PRO A 185 12.18 8.06 -3.43
N GLU A 186 13.45 8.33 -3.18
CA GLU A 186 14.52 8.20 -4.17
C GLU A 186 15.23 6.84 -4.09
N GLY A 187 15.97 6.47 -5.16
CA GLY A 187 16.92 5.35 -5.18
C GLY A 187 16.34 3.98 -5.50
N TRP A 188 15.04 3.84 -5.69
CA TRP A 188 14.42 2.56 -6.04
C TRP A 188 14.64 2.17 -7.51
N SER A 189 14.61 0.87 -7.78
CA SER A 189 14.70 0.28 -9.12
C SER A 189 13.32 -0.02 -9.74
N VAL A 190 12.38 -0.47 -8.89
CA VAL A 190 11.00 -0.80 -9.27
C VAL A 190 10.05 -0.25 -8.22
N LEU A 191 8.92 0.30 -8.65
CA LEU A 191 7.88 0.82 -7.76
C LEU A 191 6.52 0.23 -8.13
N ALA A 192 5.79 -0.23 -7.12
CA ALA A 192 4.43 -0.72 -7.26
C ALA A 192 3.45 0.12 -6.44
N ALA A 193 2.25 0.37 -7.01
CA ALA A 193 1.22 1.13 -6.33
C ALA A 193 -0.20 0.68 -6.74
N SER A 194 -1.21 1.06 -5.95
CA SER A 194 -2.61 0.63 -6.12
C SER A 194 -3.55 1.82 -6.22
N ALA A 195 -4.24 1.96 -7.34
CA ALA A 195 -5.09 3.14 -7.61
C ALA A 195 -6.18 3.37 -6.55
N ARG A 196 -6.76 2.33 -6.02
CA ARG A 196 -7.78 2.44 -4.97
C ARG A 196 -7.30 3.13 -3.68
N LYS A 197 -5.97 3.24 -3.49
CA LYS A 197 -5.38 3.91 -2.31
C LYS A 197 -5.34 5.44 -2.45
N TRP A 198 -5.55 5.96 -3.65
CA TRP A 198 -5.64 7.41 -3.92
C TRP A 198 -6.96 7.84 -4.57
N GLY A 199 -8.02 7.03 -4.39
CA GLY A 199 -9.33 7.34 -4.95
C GLY A 199 -9.48 7.06 -6.43
N GLY A 200 -8.57 6.28 -7.03
CA GLY A 200 -8.79 5.62 -8.30
C GLY A 200 -9.72 4.42 -8.15
N LEU A 201 -10.15 3.84 -9.25
CA LEU A 201 -11.01 2.67 -9.26
C LEU A 201 -10.26 1.40 -8.86
N ALA A 202 -10.98 0.44 -8.29
CA ALA A 202 -10.53 -0.94 -8.21
C ALA A 202 -10.26 -1.47 -9.64
N GLY A 203 -9.31 -2.37 -9.81
CA GLY A 203 -8.95 -2.88 -11.12
C GLY A 203 -7.82 -2.10 -11.81
N ALA A 204 -7.19 -1.13 -11.13
CA ALA A 204 -5.99 -0.47 -11.63
C ALA A 204 -4.87 -0.44 -10.57
N GLY A 205 -3.66 -0.72 -11.01
CA GLY A 205 -2.41 -0.54 -10.31
C GLY A 205 -1.38 0.10 -11.23
N ILE A 206 -0.27 0.53 -10.66
CA ILE A 206 0.87 1.07 -11.40
C ILE A 206 2.11 0.26 -11.04
N LEU A 207 2.84 -0.17 -12.06
CA LEU A 207 4.18 -0.69 -11.98
C LEU A 207 5.11 0.27 -12.72
N VAL A 208 6.16 0.70 -12.05
CA VAL A 208 7.24 1.47 -12.69
C VAL A 208 8.51 0.65 -12.62
N VAL A 209 9.15 0.44 -13.76
CA VAL A 209 10.46 -0.20 -13.85
C VAL A 209 11.42 0.82 -14.45
N ARG A 210 12.45 1.21 -13.68
CA ARG A 210 13.41 2.23 -14.11
C ARG A 210 14.21 1.76 -15.31
N SER A 211 14.53 2.68 -16.21
CA SER A 211 15.41 2.42 -17.35
C SER A 211 16.73 1.82 -16.89
N GLY A 212 17.16 0.73 -17.54
CA GLY A 212 18.36 -0.01 -17.18
C GLY A 212 18.18 -1.15 -16.17
N VAL A 213 17.03 -1.25 -15.50
CA VAL A 213 16.71 -2.39 -14.64
C VAL A 213 16.33 -3.59 -15.51
N ARG A 214 17.00 -4.73 -15.28
CA ARG A 214 16.67 -5.97 -15.97
C ARG A 214 15.35 -6.52 -15.42
N TRP A 215 14.40 -6.73 -16.31
CA TRP A 215 13.10 -7.29 -15.98
C TRP A 215 12.66 -8.25 -17.11
N ARG A 216 12.05 -9.38 -16.75
CA ARG A 216 11.44 -10.33 -17.66
C ARG A 216 10.06 -10.74 -17.16
N ASN A 217 9.12 -10.96 -18.04
CA ASN A 217 7.78 -11.43 -17.70
C ASN A 217 7.85 -12.70 -16.83
N PRO A 218 7.36 -12.65 -15.57
CA PRO A 218 7.36 -13.81 -14.69
C PRO A 218 6.14 -14.73 -14.89
N PHE A 219 5.17 -14.30 -15.70
CA PHE A 219 3.92 -15.01 -15.95
C PHE A 219 3.99 -15.77 -17.29
N PRO A 220 3.17 -16.85 -17.45
CA PRO A 220 3.05 -17.50 -18.74
C PRO A 220 2.56 -16.53 -19.83
N GLY A 221 3.20 -16.52 -20.98
CA GLY A 221 2.86 -15.64 -22.09
C GLY A 221 4.00 -15.55 -23.10
N GLU A 222 3.81 -14.73 -24.13
CA GLU A 222 4.85 -14.43 -25.10
C GLU A 222 5.94 -13.58 -24.45
N ASP A 223 7.17 -13.71 -24.94
CA ASP A 223 8.33 -12.91 -24.51
C ASP A 223 8.18 -11.49 -25.10
N SER A 224 7.31 -10.72 -24.48
CA SER A 224 6.93 -9.38 -24.91
C SER A 224 7.49 -8.34 -23.95
N SER A 225 7.41 -7.07 -24.35
CA SER A 225 7.73 -5.94 -23.46
C SER A 225 6.92 -6.01 -22.17
N ILE A 226 7.42 -5.42 -21.10
CA ILE A 226 6.70 -5.33 -19.81
C ILE A 226 5.24 -4.85 -19.97
N ARG A 227 4.96 -4.00 -20.97
CA ARG A 227 3.64 -3.44 -21.26
C ARG A 227 2.65 -4.46 -21.79
N GLU A 228 3.14 -5.48 -22.53
CA GLU A 228 2.31 -6.52 -23.17
C GLU A 228 2.20 -7.75 -22.29
N ALA A 229 3.23 -8.02 -21.49
CA ALA A 229 3.35 -9.19 -20.65
C ALA A 229 2.32 -9.27 -19.51
N ILE A 230 1.75 -8.15 -19.08
CA ILE A 230 0.87 -8.07 -17.91
C ILE A 230 -0.62 -8.26 -18.29
N GLY A 231 -0.90 -8.47 -19.58
CA GLY A 231 -2.26 -8.68 -20.12
C GLY A 231 -2.93 -7.38 -20.57
N GLU A 232 -4.18 -7.48 -20.99
CA GLU A 232 -4.94 -6.31 -21.43
C GLU A 232 -5.25 -5.35 -20.28
N VAL A 233 -5.03 -4.07 -20.54
CA VAL A 233 -5.27 -2.98 -19.59
C VAL A 233 -6.70 -2.46 -19.77
N ASP A 234 -7.45 -2.31 -18.68
CA ASP A 234 -8.68 -1.53 -18.67
C ASP A 234 -8.31 -0.05 -18.86
N VAL A 235 -8.44 0.42 -20.11
CA VAL A 235 -8.04 1.77 -20.48
C VAL A 235 -8.84 2.85 -19.73
N PRO A 236 -10.18 2.76 -19.58
CA PRO A 236 -10.94 3.66 -18.73
C PRO A 236 -10.45 3.70 -17.28
N ALA A 237 -10.15 2.56 -16.68
CA ALA A 237 -9.63 2.50 -15.32
C ALA A 237 -8.21 3.10 -15.20
N ALA A 238 -7.35 2.90 -16.20
CA ALA A 238 -6.03 3.52 -16.27
C ALA A 238 -6.12 5.05 -16.36
N VAL A 239 -7.02 5.57 -17.19
CA VAL A 239 -7.29 7.02 -17.32
C VAL A 239 -7.79 7.61 -16.00
N ALA A 240 -8.73 6.94 -15.34
CA ALA A 240 -9.23 7.33 -14.03
C ALA A 240 -8.14 7.32 -12.94
N ALA A 241 -7.30 6.28 -12.93
CA ALA A 241 -6.18 6.16 -12.00
C ALA A 241 -5.17 7.31 -12.17
N ALA A 242 -4.82 7.65 -13.41
CA ALA A 242 -3.91 8.75 -13.69
C ALA A 242 -4.52 10.13 -13.34
N ALA A 243 -5.81 10.33 -13.61
CA ALA A 243 -6.51 11.57 -13.29
C ALA A 243 -6.59 11.82 -11.79
N SER A 244 -6.97 10.78 -11.01
CA SER A 244 -7.01 10.86 -9.55
C SER A 244 -5.61 10.99 -8.93
N LEU A 245 -4.59 10.32 -9.47
CA LEU A 245 -3.22 10.46 -8.99
C LEU A 245 -2.74 11.92 -9.12
N ARG A 246 -2.96 12.53 -10.29
CA ARG A 246 -2.63 13.95 -10.51
C ARG A 246 -3.35 14.86 -9.52
N ALA A 247 -4.62 14.61 -9.25
CA ALA A 247 -5.42 15.41 -8.32
C ALA A 247 -4.89 15.30 -6.89
N VAL A 248 -4.68 14.08 -6.38
CA VAL A 248 -4.19 13.88 -5.00
C VAL A 248 -2.76 14.40 -4.82
N VAL A 249 -1.92 14.36 -5.85
CA VAL A 249 -0.57 14.96 -5.79
C VAL A 249 -0.67 16.48 -5.63
N ALA A 250 -1.61 17.13 -6.29
CA ALA A 250 -1.84 18.57 -6.14
C ALA A 250 -2.45 18.96 -4.78
N GLU A 251 -3.27 18.09 -4.19
CA GLU A 251 -3.92 18.31 -2.89
C GLU A 251 -3.07 17.86 -1.70
N ARG A 252 -2.01 17.10 -1.91
CA ARG A 252 -1.24 16.32 -0.93
C ARG A 252 -0.84 17.10 0.31
N GLU A 253 -0.24 18.28 0.15
CA GLU A 253 0.32 19.06 1.26
C GLU A 253 -0.79 19.48 2.24
N ALA A 254 -1.83 20.12 1.74
CA ALA A 254 -2.96 20.59 2.55
C ALA A 254 -3.72 19.41 3.19
N LEU A 255 -3.92 18.33 2.43
CA LEU A 255 -4.59 17.14 2.91
C LEU A 255 -3.79 16.43 4.00
N SER A 256 -2.48 16.25 3.80
CA SER A 256 -1.60 15.64 4.79
C SER A 256 -1.52 16.46 6.08
N ALA A 257 -1.48 17.78 6.00
CA ALA A 257 -1.49 18.65 7.17
C ALA A 257 -2.78 18.48 7.98
N ARG A 258 -3.95 18.46 7.32
CA ARG A 258 -5.24 18.23 7.94
C ARG A 258 -5.33 16.85 8.59
N MET A 259 -4.90 15.80 7.90
CA MET A 259 -4.91 14.44 8.45
C MET A 259 -4.00 14.29 9.67
N ARG A 260 -2.83 14.94 9.69
CA ARG A 260 -1.96 14.96 10.87
C ARG A 260 -2.67 15.56 12.09
N GLY A 261 -3.41 16.65 11.94
CA GLY A 261 -4.20 17.24 13.02
C GLY A 261 -5.23 16.25 13.58
N LEU A 262 -6.03 15.66 12.71
CA LEU A 262 -7.06 14.69 13.12
C LEU A 262 -6.46 13.42 13.75
N THR A 263 -5.36 12.89 13.23
CA THR A 263 -4.72 11.70 13.82
C THR A 263 -3.99 12.02 15.13
N ALA A 264 -3.49 13.25 15.32
CA ALA A 264 -2.95 13.68 16.60
C ALA A 264 -4.06 13.69 17.67
N MET A 265 -5.23 14.29 17.39
CA MET A 265 -6.40 14.23 18.27
C MET A 265 -6.75 12.80 18.69
N ILE A 266 -6.79 11.88 17.71
CA ILE A 266 -7.10 10.46 17.99
C ILE A 266 -6.05 9.85 18.92
N ARG A 267 -4.77 10.02 18.64
CA ARG A 267 -3.67 9.44 19.43
C ARG A 267 -3.63 10.00 20.86
N GLU A 268 -3.73 11.31 21.00
CA GLU A 268 -3.70 11.99 22.30
C GLU A 268 -4.89 11.57 23.17
N HIS A 269 -6.10 11.57 22.62
CA HIS A 269 -7.28 11.17 23.36
C HIS A 269 -7.22 9.70 23.80
N ILE A 270 -6.88 8.77 22.88
CA ILE A 270 -6.79 7.33 23.18
C ILE A 270 -5.74 7.10 24.29
N ALA A 271 -4.58 7.72 24.20
CA ALA A 271 -3.52 7.59 25.20
C ALA A 271 -3.94 8.12 26.58
N ALA A 272 -4.75 9.18 26.61
CA ALA A 272 -5.18 9.81 27.86
C ALA A 272 -6.36 9.06 28.53
N VAL A 273 -7.26 8.47 27.76
CA VAL A 273 -8.57 7.99 28.27
C VAL A 273 -8.66 6.47 28.38
N ILE A 274 -7.93 5.72 27.53
CA ILE A 274 -8.01 4.26 27.51
C ILE A 274 -6.82 3.67 28.30
N PRO A 275 -7.05 3.05 29.47
CA PRO A 275 -5.99 2.39 30.22
C PRO A 275 -5.41 1.19 29.44
N GLU A 276 -4.15 0.87 29.69
CA GLU A 276 -3.48 -0.31 29.09
C GLU A 276 -3.65 -0.40 27.57
N VAL A 277 -3.48 0.73 26.89
CA VAL A 277 -3.47 0.85 25.43
C VAL A 277 -2.03 0.99 24.94
N GLU A 278 -1.69 0.33 23.85
CA GLU A 278 -0.44 0.54 23.11
C GLU A 278 -0.78 1.19 21.77
N LEU A 279 0.01 2.19 21.35
CA LEU A 279 -0.12 2.91 20.09
C LEU A 279 1.10 2.58 19.20
N PRO A 280 1.12 1.43 18.52
CA PRO A 280 2.27 0.98 17.74
C PRO A 280 2.57 1.91 16.55
N GLY A 281 3.81 1.83 16.08
CA GLY A 281 4.35 2.65 15.01
C GLY A 281 5.08 3.89 15.50
N ASP A 282 5.77 4.56 14.57
CA ASP A 282 6.54 5.76 14.88
C ASP A 282 5.60 6.93 15.24
N PRO A 283 5.82 7.62 16.36
CA PRO A 283 4.95 8.74 16.76
C PRO A 283 5.07 9.96 15.84
N GLU A 284 6.20 10.14 15.16
CA GLU A 284 6.51 11.32 14.34
C GLU A 284 6.67 10.99 12.85
N ASP A 285 7.55 10.03 12.52
CA ASP A 285 7.88 9.68 11.15
C ASP A 285 6.93 8.62 10.59
N ARG A 286 5.71 9.04 10.31
CA ARG A 286 4.59 8.19 9.87
C ARG A 286 3.69 8.86 8.84
N LEU A 287 2.90 8.04 8.17
CA LEU A 287 1.82 8.52 7.30
C LEU A 287 0.79 9.34 8.09
N PRO A 288 0.25 10.41 7.50
CA PRO A 288 -0.58 11.37 8.21
C PRO A 288 -1.96 10.85 8.60
N HIS A 289 -2.45 9.79 7.99
CA HIS A 289 -3.85 9.36 8.02
C HIS A 289 -4.11 8.07 8.79
N ILE A 290 -3.08 7.41 9.33
CA ILE A 290 -3.20 6.11 10.02
C ILE A 290 -2.94 6.27 11.51
N VAL A 291 -3.82 5.68 12.31
CA VAL A 291 -3.61 5.44 13.75
C VAL A 291 -3.97 3.98 14.03
N THR A 292 -3.04 3.24 14.60
CA THR A 292 -3.30 1.89 15.13
C THR A 292 -3.15 1.92 16.63
N PHE A 293 -4.03 1.24 17.32
CA PHE A 293 -3.96 1.04 18.76
C PHE A 293 -4.36 -0.39 19.12
N SER A 294 -3.82 -0.90 20.20
CA SER A 294 -4.11 -2.21 20.75
C SER A 294 -4.50 -2.09 22.21
N CYS A 295 -5.64 -2.67 22.60
CA CYS A 295 -6.15 -2.62 23.96
C CYS A 295 -5.92 -3.96 24.67
N LEU A 296 -5.15 -3.95 25.77
CA LEU A 296 -4.94 -5.16 26.57
C LEU A 296 -6.26 -5.65 27.17
N GLY A 297 -6.49 -6.97 27.13
CA GLY A 297 -7.69 -7.58 27.67
C GLY A 297 -8.97 -7.35 26.83
N VAL A 298 -8.82 -6.98 25.55
CA VAL A 298 -9.94 -6.77 24.61
C VAL A 298 -9.82 -7.75 23.46
N ASP A 299 -10.93 -8.40 23.10
CA ASP A 299 -11.02 -9.18 21.87
C ASP A 299 -11.21 -8.23 20.68
N GLY A 300 -10.34 -8.34 19.67
CA GLY A 300 -10.34 -7.45 18.51
C GLY A 300 -11.57 -7.61 17.61
N GLU A 301 -12.10 -8.84 17.46
CA GLU A 301 -13.33 -9.09 16.66
C GLU A 301 -14.53 -8.46 17.31
N VAL A 302 -14.64 -8.62 18.64
CA VAL A 302 -15.72 -8.01 19.41
C VAL A 302 -15.63 -6.49 19.31
N LEU A 303 -14.42 -5.92 19.45
CA LEU A 303 -14.21 -4.47 19.35
C LEU A 303 -14.60 -3.93 17.97
N LEU A 304 -14.18 -4.56 16.88
CA LEU A 304 -14.57 -4.17 15.51
C LEU A 304 -16.08 -4.27 15.31
N THR A 305 -16.72 -5.33 15.85
CA THR A 305 -18.15 -5.54 15.73
C THR A 305 -18.94 -4.45 16.48
N GLU A 306 -18.54 -4.11 17.70
CA GLU A 306 -19.21 -3.07 18.50
C GLU A 306 -18.99 -1.67 17.89
N LEU A 307 -17.81 -1.37 17.36
CA LEU A 307 -17.55 -0.13 16.62
C LEU A 307 -18.42 -0.04 15.37
N ASN A 308 -18.58 -1.13 14.62
CA ASN A 308 -19.47 -1.15 13.47
C ASN A 308 -20.93 -0.94 13.87
N ARG A 309 -21.40 -1.53 14.98
CA ARG A 309 -22.75 -1.29 15.53
C ARG A 309 -22.94 0.17 15.96
N ALA A 310 -21.88 0.82 16.43
CA ALA A 310 -21.86 2.24 16.76
C ALA A 310 -21.79 3.15 15.52
N GLY A 311 -21.69 2.58 14.31
CA GLY A 311 -21.68 3.30 13.03
C GLY A 311 -20.30 3.71 12.54
N PHE A 312 -19.23 2.98 12.93
CA PHE A 312 -17.85 3.23 12.50
C PHE A 312 -17.27 2.02 11.78
N ALA A 313 -16.98 2.18 10.48
CA ALA A 313 -16.25 1.20 9.68
C ALA A 313 -14.74 1.37 9.88
N VAL A 314 -14.16 0.51 10.69
CA VAL A 314 -12.70 0.44 10.97
C VAL A 314 -12.15 -0.94 10.63
N SER A 315 -10.83 -1.11 10.66
CA SER A 315 -10.17 -2.39 10.35
C SER A 315 -9.22 -2.83 11.46
N SER A 316 -8.87 -4.12 11.53
CA SER A 316 -7.75 -4.61 12.35
C SER A 316 -6.38 -4.33 11.73
N GLY A 317 -6.34 -3.85 10.48
CA GLY A 317 -5.09 -3.65 9.73
C GLY A 317 -4.57 -4.91 9.05
N SER A 318 -4.84 -6.11 9.56
CA SER A 318 -4.41 -7.35 8.92
C SER A 318 -5.10 -7.55 7.56
N ALA A 319 -4.31 -7.72 6.51
CA ALA A 319 -4.80 -7.75 5.12
C ALA A 319 -5.58 -9.03 4.74
N CYS A 320 -5.71 -10.00 5.65
CA CYS A 320 -6.37 -11.27 5.39
C CYS A 320 -7.67 -11.40 6.19
N ALA A 321 -8.75 -10.86 5.63
CA ALA A 321 -10.12 -11.16 6.08
C ALA A 321 -10.56 -12.55 5.62
N SER A 322 -10.00 -13.61 6.16
CA SER A 322 -10.58 -14.94 6.08
C SER A 322 -10.90 -15.45 7.49
N THR A 323 -12.17 -15.43 7.83
CA THR A 323 -12.93 -16.22 8.83
C THR A 323 -12.33 -16.51 10.22
N ARG A 324 -11.10 -16.13 10.53
CA ARG A 324 -10.51 -16.07 11.88
C ARG A 324 -9.44 -14.99 11.89
N LEU A 325 -9.59 -13.96 12.72
CA LEU A 325 -8.57 -12.95 12.94
C LEU A 325 -7.29 -13.63 13.47
N ARG A 326 -6.32 -13.82 12.58
CA ARG A 326 -4.96 -14.15 13.02
C ARG A 326 -4.32 -12.86 13.54
N PRO A 327 -3.48 -12.95 14.58
CA PRO A 327 -2.70 -11.80 15.02
C PRO A 327 -1.95 -11.19 13.85
N SER A 328 -1.85 -9.86 13.82
CA SER A 328 -1.12 -9.15 12.77
C SER A 328 0.34 -9.56 12.75
N HIS A 329 0.83 -10.04 11.61
CA HIS A 329 2.26 -10.36 11.43
C HIS A 329 3.15 -9.13 11.58
N VAL A 330 2.63 -7.94 11.25
CA VAL A 330 3.34 -6.65 11.42
C VAL A 330 3.56 -6.39 12.90
N LEU A 331 2.50 -6.41 13.72
CA LEU A 331 2.60 -6.18 15.16
C LEU A 331 3.44 -7.26 15.87
N GLN A 332 3.36 -8.51 15.41
CA GLN A 332 4.21 -9.60 15.89
C GLN A 332 5.69 -9.35 15.55
N ALA A 333 6.01 -8.96 14.32
CA ALA A 333 7.38 -8.64 13.92
C ALA A 333 7.97 -7.46 14.69
N MET A 334 7.15 -6.49 15.07
CA MET A 334 7.52 -5.35 15.91
C MET A 334 7.70 -5.71 17.39
N GLY A 335 7.23 -6.87 17.84
CA GLY A 335 7.24 -7.28 19.25
C GLY A 335 6.34 -6.41 20.13
N VAL A 336 5.20 -5.95 19.60
CA VAL A 336 4.19 -5.13 20.29
C VAL A 336 2.90 -5.91 20.48
N LEU A 337 1.94 -5.34 21.24
CA LEU A 337 0.66 -6.00 21.50
C LEU A 337 -0.11 -6.21 20.19
N SER A 338 -0.34 -7.47 19.83
CA SER A 338 -0.97 -7.88 18.55
C SER A 338 -2.43 -8.33 18.69
N HIS A 339 -3.02 -8.20 19.88
CA HIS A 339 -4.41 -8.55 20.19
C HIS A 339 -5.19 -7.28 20.52
N GLY A 340 -6.50 -7.28 20.25
CA GLY A 340 -7.35 -6.12 20.52
C GLY A 340 -6.95 -4.89 19.70
N ASN A 341 -6.35 -5.11 18.53
CA ASN A 341 -5.88 -4.03 17.67
C ASN A 341 -6.97 -3.52 16.73
N VAL A 342 -7.00 -2.21 16.59
CA VAL A 342 -7.83 -1.47 15.63
C VAL A 342 -6.95 -0.49 14.88
N ARG A 343 -7.12 -0.45 13.56
CA ARG A 343 -6.57 0.60 12.69
C ARG A 343 -7.70 1.55 12.28
N VAL A 344 -7.60 2.79 12.70
CA VAL A 344 -8.35 3.93 12.19
C VAL A 344 -7.54 4.55 11.07
N SER A 345 -8.11 4.65 9.89
CA SER A 345 -7.44 5.30 8.77
C SER A 345 -8.38 6.24 8.04
N LEU A 346 -8.01 7.51 8.08
CA LEU A 346 -8.81 8.60 7.55
C LEU A 346 -8.74 8.68 6.04
N HIS A 347 -9.72 9.33 5.45
CA HIS A 347 -9.79 9.57 4.02
C HIS A 347 -9.95 11.07 3.71
N ARG A 348 -9.88 11.41 2.43
CA ARG A 348 -9.93 12.80 1.95
C ARG A 348 -11.12 13.61 2.50
N GLU A 349 -12.25 12.98 2.80
CA GLU A 349 -13.47 13.65 3.23
C GLU A 349 -13.73 13.51 4.74
N SER A 350 -12.86 12.81 5.50
CA SER A 350 -13.00 12.68 6.96
C SER A 350 -13.01 14.04 7.65
N THR A 351 -13.91 14.22 8.61
CA THR A 351 -14.14 15.47 9.33
C THR A 351 -13.78 15.37 10.82
N GLU A 352 -13.52 16.50 11.44
CA GLU A 352 -13.28 16.60 12.88
C GLU A 352 -14.47 16.08 13.70
N ALA A 353 -15.70 16.46 13.34
CA ALA A 353 -16.91 16.00 14.00
C ALA A 353 -17.09 14.46 13.96
N GLU A 354 -16.65 13.79 12.89
CA GLU A 354 -16.63 12.32 12.83
C GLU A 354 -15.60 11.73 13.78
N VAL A 355 -14.44 12.35 13.90
CA VAL A 355 -13.38 11.95 14.84
C VAL A 355 -13.85 12.16 16.29
N GLU A 356 -14.40 13.30 16.62
CA GLU A 356 -14.94 13.60 17.97
C GLU A 356 -15.98 12.55 18.38
N ARG A 357 -16.95 12.27 17.52
CA ARG A 357 -17.98 11.24 17.77
C ARG A 357 -17.37 9.85 17.98
N PHE A 358 -16.34 9.48 17.23
CA PHE A 358 -15.61 8.23 17.44
C PHE A 358 -14.97 8.17 18.82
N LEU A 359 -14.30 9.25 19.22
CA LEU A 359 -13.61 9.36 20.49
C LEU A 359 -14.55 9.38 21.71
N GLU A 360 -15.77 9.90 21.54
CA GLU A 360 -16.83 9.86 22.57
C GLU A 360 -17.29 8.44 22.88
N VAL A 361 -17.45 7.57 21.87
CA VAL A 361 -18.02 6.22 22.05
C VAL A 361 -16.97 5.16 22.38
N LEU A 362 -15.74 5.31 21.91
CA LEU A 362 -14.69 4.29 22.01
C LEU A 362 -14.40 3.84 23.46
N PRO A 363 -14.24 4.72 24.46
CA PRO A 363 -13.91 4.31 25.82
C PRO A 363 -14.98 3.43 26.45
N GLY A 364 -16.27 3.76 26.24
CA GLY A 364 -17.40 2.99 26.76
C GLY A 364 -17.49 1.58 26.15
N ILE A 365 -17.17 1.44 24.86
CA ILE A 365 -17.11 0.15 24.18
C ILE A 365 -15.98 -0.70 24.76
N VAL A 366 -14.77 -0.16 24.87
CA VAL A 366 -13.60 -0.88 25.43
C VAL A 366 -13.88 -1.34 26.86
N GLU A 367 -14.43 -0.47 27.72
CA GLU A 367 -14.77 -0.82 29.08
C GLU A 367 -15.84 -1.93 29.16
N SER A 368 -16.85 -1.85 28.30
CA SER A 368 -17.92 -2.88 28.23
C SER A 368 -17.35 -4.26 27.89
N ILE A 369 -16.46 -4.34 26.89
CA ILE A 369 -15.83 -5.61 26.49
C ILE A 369 -14.95 -6.17 27.62
N ARG A 370 -14.15 -5.33 28.27
CA ARG A 370 -13.32 -5.75 29.42
C ARG A 370 -14.13 -6.28 30.60
N ARG A 371 -15.32 -5.70 30.85
CA ARG A 371 -16.23 -6.20 31.91
C ARG A 371 -16.81 -7.58 31.59
N LEU A 372 -17.06 -7.86 30.32
CA LEU A 372 -17.58 -9.17 29.88
C LEU A 372 -16.50 -10.27 29.87
N ALA A 373 -15.24 -9.89 29.81
CA ALA A 373 -14.10 -10.82 29.81
C ALA A 373 -13.59 -11.20 31.23
N ARG A 374 -14.12 -10.53 32.29
CA ARG A 374 -13.86 -10.82 33.71
C ARG A 374 -14.88 -11.79 34.27
#